data_3c21576d30ccc322aac003ed3bc5c72d
#
_entry.id   3c21576d30ccc322aac003ed3bc5c72d
#
_cell.length_a   1.000
_cell.length_b   1.000
_cell.length_c   1.000
_cell.angle_alpha   90.00
_cell.angle_beta   90.00
_cell.angle_gamma   90.00
#
_symmetry.space_group_name_H-M   'P 1'
#
loop_
_entity.id
_entity.type
_entity.pdbx_description
1 polymer ?
#
loop_
_entity_poly.entity_id
_entity_poly.type
_entity_poly.pdbx_seq_one_letter_code
_entity_poly.pdbx_strand_id
1 'polypeptide(L)'
;MRQHDFRRFLNALGDLNPAQIEQAQTKIMDLRRKTEVISEIEARTNQENSCPSCGIDRRQKWGRTRTGIQRYRCQSCGKTYSGRTGSVISRIHRPDLFLVALRDMLGTSTPRSVRALARQLGLNKYTVWRWRMLALSIIQHREATAFSGIIEADETYQRESRKGSREWVRHFADPQNVPQPPRPRWEDFTTKGLKMMRGLSKWQLPILTVADRGGARLLQRLPNRQSATLERAMEPLMPKDAVLCSDGANGYATVAATGGIEHVVVGTKPGTRVTAGCYHIQNVNSLHARYDKFIKPFCGPATKNLNLYIRWLEARLAGIGPTDVIRAS
;
A
#
# COMPACT_ATOMS: atom_id res chain seq x y z
N MET A 1 5.04 25.85 -30.74
CA MET A 1 3.90 26.42 -31.48
C MET A 1 3.90 27.92 -31.23
N ARG A 2 3.79 28.75 -32.27
CA ARG A 2 3.72 30.22 -32.14
C ARG A 2 2.34 30.62 -31.59
N GLN A 3 2.21 31.79 -30.95
CA GLN A 3 0.96 32.27 -30.37
C GLN A 3 -0.21 32.35 -31.40
N HIS A 4 0.09 32.81 -32.61
CA HIS A 4 -0.86 32.86 -33.70
C HIS A 4 -1.39 31.47 -34.10
N ASP A 5 -0.50 30.47 -34.22
CA ASP A 5 -0.87 29.09 -34.57
C ASP A 5 -1.73 28.46 -33.47
N PHE A 6 -1.46 28.81 -32.21
CA PHE A 6 -2.27 28.34 -31.09
C PHE A 6 -3.69 28.91 -31.11
N ARG A 7 -3.82 30.22 -31.42
CA ARG A 7 -5.15 30.83 -31.59
C ARG A 7 -5.95 30.19 -32.72
N ARG A 8 -5.32 29.95 -33.89
CA ARG A 8 -5.97 29.23 -35.01
C ARG A 8 -6.40 27.83 -34.57
N PHE A 9 -5.56 27.11 -33.83
CA PHE A 9 -5.94 25.80 -33.31
C PHE A 9 -7.14 25.90 -32.35
N LEU A 10 -7.19 26.88 -31.43
CA LEU A 10 -8.32 27.06 -30.53
C LEU A 10 -9.61 27.38 -31.28
N ASN A 11 -9.53 28.23 -32.28
CA ASN A 11 -10.71 28.56 -33.12
C ASN A 11 -11.24 27.31 -33.87
N ALA A 12 -10.35 26.49 -34.41
CA ALA A 12 -10.72 25.24 -35.09
C ALA A 12 -11.37 24.19 -34.17
N LEU A 13 -11.25 24.32 -32.86
CA LEU A 13 -11.94 23.41 -31.92
C LEU A 13 -13.46 23.56 -31.98
N GLY A 14 -13.98 24.74 -32.40
CA GLY A 14 -15.41 24.98 -32.57
C GLY A 14 -16.04 24.19 -33.73
N ASP A 15 -15.24 23.77 -34.71
CA ASP A 15 -15.67 23.03 -35.89
C ASP A 15 -15.65 21.50 -35.71
N LEU A 16 -15.23 21.02 -34.51
CA LEU A 16 -15.12 19.60 -34.24
C LEU A 16 -16.47 18.95 -33.97
N ASN A 17 -16.70 17.79 -34.56
CA ASN A 17 -17.82 16.93 -34.18
C ASN A 17 -17.59 16.24 -32.82
N PRO A 18 -18.62 15.66 -32.18
CA PRO A 18 -18.50 15.04 -30.86
C PRO A 18 -17.38 13.97 -30.75
N ALA A 19 -17.21 13.15 -31.79
CA ALA A 19 -16.16 12.12 -31.80
C ALA A 19 -14.76 12.72 -31.88
N GLN A 20 -14.59 13.80 -32.64
CA GLN A 20 -13.31 14.52 -32.72
C GLN A 20 -12.98 15.26 -31.41
N ILE A 21 -14.01 15.81 -30.75
CA ILE A 21 -13.84 16.40 -29.40
C ILE A 21 -13.32 15.36 -28.41
N GLU A 22 -13.90 14.17 -28.37
CA GLU A 22 -13.47 13.09 -27.50
C GLU A 22 -12.03 12.66 -27.79
N GLN A 23 -11.66 12.55 -29.07
CA GLN A 23 -10.29 12.25 -29.49
C GLN A 23 -9.31 13.36 -29.07
N ALA A 24 -9.67 14.63 -29.24
CA ALA A 24 -8.85 15.77 -28.84
C ALA A 24 -8.66 15.79 -27.31
N GLN A 25 -9.73 15.62 -26.55
CA GLN A 25 -9.66 15.51 -25.08
C GLN A 25 -8.75 14.37 -24.63
N THR A 26 -8.91 13.19 -25.21
CA THR A 26 -8.06 12.03 -24.92
C THR A 26 -6.59 12.36 -25.17
N LYS A 27 -6.28 12.98 -26.31
CA LYS A 27 -4.91 13.37 -26.67
C LYS A 27 -4.32 14.40 -25.72
N ILE A 28 -5.11 15.41 -25.35
CA ILE A 28 -4.69 16.44 -24.39
C ILE A 28 -4.41 15.82 -23.01
N MET A 29 -5.29 14.95 -22.55
CA MET A 29 -5.10 14.24 -21.29
C MET A 29 -3.85 13.35 -21.30
N ASP A 30 -3.54 12.70 -22.41
CA ASP A 30 -2.33 11.91 -22.58
C ASP A 30 -1.06 12.76 -22.54
N LEU A 31 -1.08 13.90 -23.21
CA LEU A 31 0.03 14.86 -23.19
C LEU A 31 0.25 15.42 -21.78
N ARG A 32 -0.84 15.81 -21.10
CA ARG A 32 -0.77 16.30 -19.71
C ARG A 32 -0.15 15.28 -18.78
N ARG A 33 -0.60 14.01 -18.84
CA ARG A 33 -0.03 12.92 -18.02
C ARG A 33 1.46 12.70 -18.30
N LYS A 34 1.88 12.76 -19.57
CA LYS A 34 3.29 12.62 -19.94
C LYS A 34 4.13 13.77 -19.39
N THR A 35 3.66 14.99 -19.51
CA THR A 35 4.35 16.17 -19.00
C THR A 35 4.50 16.09 -17.48
N GLU A 36 3.43 15.73 -16.78
CA GLU A 36 3.42 15.61 -15.32
C GLU A 36 4.43 14.55 -14.85
N VAL A 37 4.40 13.35 -15.42
CA VAL A 37 5.34 12.30 -15.00
C VAL A 37 6.80 12.62 -15.33
N ILE A 38 7.04 13.34 -16.43
CA ILE A 38 8.38 13.82 -16.78
C ILE A 38 8.85 14.83 -15.73
N SER A 39 7.98 15.78 -15.36
CA SER A 39 8.28 16.78 -14.33
C SER A 39 8.65 16.12 -12.99
N GLU A 40 7.91 15.11 -12.56
CA GLU A 40 8.20 14.40 -11.31
C GLU A 40 9.53 13.62 -11.36
N ILE A 41 9.82 12.97 -12.49
CA ILE A 41 11.09 12.27 -12.70
C ILE A 41 12.28 13.27 -12.72
N GLU A 42 12.09 14.43 -13.32
CA GLU A 42 13.12 15.49 -13.35
C GLU A 42 13.29 16.13 -11.96
N ALA A 43 12.21 16.33 -11.20
CA ALA A 43 12.26 16.81 -9.82
C ALA A 43 13.10 15.89 -8.93
N ARG A 44 12.94 14.58 -9.04
CA ARG A 44 13.77 13.60 -8.33
C ARG A 44 15.27 13.78 -8.65
N THR A 45 15.60 13.93 -9.94
CA THR A 45 17.00 14.15 -10.35
C THR A 45 17.61 15.42 -9.76
N ASN A 46 16.79 16.44 -9.55
CA ASN A 46 17.26 17.70 -8.98
C ASN A 46 17.43 17.62 -7.45
N GLN A 47 16.64 16.79 -6.77
CA GLN A 47 16.79 16.54 -5.34
C GLN A 47 18.05 15.74 -5.02
N GLU A 48 18.30 14.64 -5.74
CA GLU A 48 19.46 13.77 -5.51
C GLU A 48 20.78 14.40 -5.98
N ASN A 49 20.74 15.29 -6.94
CA ASN A 49 21.80 16.10 -7.54
C ASN A 49 23.17 15.41 -7.81
N SER A 50 23.32 14.14 -7.48
CA SER A 50 24.54 13.34 -7.58
C SER A 50 24.45 12.28 -8.67
N CYS A 51 25.60 11.86 -9.17
CA CYS A 51 25.68 10.76 -10.13
C CYS A 51 25.38 9.41 -9.43
N PRO A 52 24.39 8.63 -9.87
CA PRO A 52 24.05 7.35 -9.24
C PRO A 52 25.14 6.27 -9.37
N SER A 53 26.22 6.55 -10.13
CA SER A 53 27.32 5.58 -10.33
C SER A 53 28.56 5.89 -9.50
N CYS A 54 28.85 7.16 -9.20
CA CYS A 54 30.08 7.57 -8.47
C CYS A 54 29.82 8.59 -7.35
N GLY A 55 28.56 9.02 -7.13
CA GLY A 55 28.20 9.96 -6.07
C GLY A 55 28.57 11.41 -6.29
N ILE A 56 29.30 11.75 -7.36
CA ILE A 56 29.79 13.11 -7.60
C ILE A 56 28.69 13.96 -8.25
N ASP A 57 28.57 15.22 -7.86
CA ASP A 57 27.51 16.15 -8.30
C ASP A 57 27.81 16.90 -9.60
N ARG A 58 29.02 16.73 -10.16
CA ARG A 58 29.44 17.38 -11.43
C ARG A 58 28.77 16.72 -12.63
N ARG A 59 27.72 17.36 -13.17
CA ARG A 59 26.96 16.88 -14.31
C ARG A 59 26.73 17.95 -15.36
N GLN A 60 26.60 17.52 -16.62
CA GLN A 60 26.15 18.36 -17.72
C GLN A 60 24.89 17.77 -18.38
N LYS A 61 24.02 18.62 -18.93
CA LYS A 61 22.86 18.16 -19.71
C LYS A 61 23.37 17.44 -20.97
N TRP A 62 22.80 16.24 -21.24
CA TRP A 62 23.23 15.37 -22.34
C TRP A 62 22.04 14.95 -23.21
N GLY A 63 21.30 15.96 -23.69
CA GLY A 63 20.11 15.75 -24.49
C GLY A 63 18.93 15.14 -23.71
N ARG A 64 17.92 14.68 -24.44
CA ARG A 64 16.71 14.05 -23.88
C ARG A 64 16.55 12.61 -24.37
N THR A 65 15.85 11.80 -23.58
CA THR A 65 15.41 10.47 -24.00
C THR A 65 14.32 10.60 -25.08
N ARG A 66 14.02 9.52 -25.77
CA ARG A 66 12.90 9.46 -26.72
C ARG A 66 11.55 9.81 -26.08
N THR A 67 11.42 9.61 -24.76
CA THR A 67 10.24 9.93 -23.98
C THR A 67 10.26 11.35 -23.42
N GLY A 68 11.26 12.18 -23.75
CA GLY A 68 11.35 13.58 -23.37
C GLY A 68 12.05 13.86 -22.02
N ILE A 69 12.50 12.83 -21.29
CA ILE A 69 13.18 12.98 -20.00
C ILE A 69 14.61 13.51 -20.21
N GLN A 70 15.03 14.50 -19.44
CA GLN A 70 16.39 15.05 -19.48
C GLN A 70 17.42 13.99 -19.10
N ARG A 71 18.44 13.84 -19.92
CA ARG A 71 19.64 13.04 -19.65
C ARG A 71 20.78 13.92 -19.18
N TYR A 72 21.61 13.36 -18.34
CA TYR A 72 22.82 13.98 -17.84
C TYR A 72 24.01 13.09 -18.10
N ARG A 73 25.18 13.67 -18.25
CA ARG A 73 26.48 13.00 -18.28
C ARG A 73 27.31 13.45 -17.09
N CYS A 74 27.78 12.50 -16.31
CA CYS A 74 28.71 12.79 -15.22
C CYS A 74 30.05 13.22 -15.78
N GLN A 75 30.60 14.34 -15.33
CA GLN A 75 31.89 14.83 -15.78
C GLN A 75 33.06 14.07 -15.16
N SER A 76 32.83 13.36 -14.05
CA SER A 76 33.85 12.57 -13.37
C SER A 76 33.98 11.16 -13.97
N CYS A 77 32.91 10.37 -13.99
CA CYS A 77 32.94 8.98 -14.46
C CYS A 77 32.48 8.76 -15.91
N GLY A 78 32.04 9.82 -16.61
CA GLY A 78 31.62 9.80 -18.02
C GLY A 78 30.28 9.09 -18.28
N LYS A 79 29.67 8.43 -17.29
CA LYS A 79 28.39 7.70 -17.44
C LYS A 79 27.22 8.64 -17.64
N THR A 80 26.27 8.22 -18.49
CA THR A 80 25.02 8.96 -18.69
C THR A 80 23.90 8.39 -17.83
N TYR A 81 23.04 9.28 -17.30
CA TYR A 81 21.91 8.91 -16.46
C TYR A 81 20.72 9.87 -16.61
N SER A 82 19.63 9.55 -16.02
CA SER A 82 18.42 10.36 -15.94
C SER A 82 17.75 10.09 -14.59
N GLY A 83 16.70 10.82 -14.22
CA GLY A 83 15.95 10.58 -12.98
C GLY A 83 15.32 9.20 -12.83
N ARG A 84 15.39 8.35 -13.87
CA ARG A 84 14.98 6.95 -13.80
C ARG A 84 16.13 6.00 -13.44
N THR A 85 17.37 6.44 -13.61
CA THR A 85 18.55 5.57 -13.42
C THR A 85 18.70 5.24 -11.93
N GLY A 86 18.85 3.95 -11.64
CA GLY A 86 18.92 3.46 -10.25
C GLY A 86 17.57 3.36 -9.53
N SER A 87 16.49 3.87 -10.13
CA SER A 87 15.17 3.85 -9.52
C SER A 87 14.38 2.58 -9.81
N VAL A 88 13.40 2.30 -8.97
CA VAL A 88 12.47 1.17 -9.14
C VAL A 88 11.65 1.29 -10.43
N ILE A 89 11.40 2.53 -10.90
CA ILE A 89 10.69 2.82 -12.15
C ILE A 89 11.60 2.78 -13.39
N SER A 90 12.89 2.47 -13.25
CA SER A 90 13.86 2.45 -14.38
C SER A 90 13.40 1.62 -15.56
N ARG A 91 12.72 0.50 -15.31
CA ARG A 91 12.26 -0.46 -16.35
C ARG A 91 10.79 -0.25 -16.77
N ILE A 92 10.11 0.80 -16.31
CA ILE A 92 8.73 1.08 -16.71
C ILE A 92 8.73 1.83 -18.04
N HIS A 93 8.27 1.18 -19.12
CA HIS A 93 8.22 1.78 -20.46
C HIS A 93 7.15 2.88 -20.62
N ARG A 94 6.03 2.77 -19.88
CA ARG A 94 4.91 3.70 -19.91
C ARG A 94 4.69 4.34 -18.52
N PRO A 95 5.58 5.24 -18.09
CA PRO A 95 5.46 5.89 -16.78
C PRO A 95 4.21 6.75 -16.67
N ASP A 96 3.69 7.27 -17.80
CA ASP A 96 2.41 7.97 -17.90
C ASP A 96 1.22 7.10 -17.47
N LEU A 97 1.16 5.86 -17.92
CA LEU A 97 0.12 4.90 -17.50
C LEU A 97 0.36 4.35 -16.09
N PHE A 98 1.62 4.25 -15.69
CA PHE A 98 1.96 3.90 -14.31
C PHE A 98 1.43 4.95 -13.32
N LEU A 99 1.54 6.25 -13.64
CA LEU A 99 0.95 7.32 -12.84
C LEU A 99 -0.58 7.16 -12.71
N VAL A 100 -1.27 6.75 -13.78
CA VAL A 100 -2.72 6.45 -13.70
C VAL A 100 -3.00 5.27 -12.77
N ALA A 101 -2.17 4.23 -12.82
CA ALA A 101 -2.29 3.09 -11.91
C ALA A 101 -2.04 3.49 -10.44
N LEU A 102 -1.10 4.38 -10.18
CA LEU A 102 -0.85 4.95 -8.85
C LEU A 102 -2.04 5.79 -8.36
N ARG A 103 -2.65 6.59 -9.24
CA ARG A 103 -3.86 7.36 -8.91
C ARG A 103 -5.05 6.46 -8.55
N ASP A 104 -5.23 5.35 -9.26
CA ASP A 104 -6.23 4.34 -8.91
C ASP A 104 -5.95 3.71 -7.55
N MET A 105 -4.69 3.44 -7.23
CA MET A 105 -4.31 2.84 -5.96
C MET A 105 -4.47 3.80 -4.77
N LEU A 106 -4.00 5.03 -4.90
CA LEU A 106 -3.84 5.98 -3.79
C LEU A 106 -4.97 7.00 -3.69
N GLY A 107 -5.88 7.03 -4.66
CA GLY A 107 -7.05 7.89 -4.64
C GLY A 107 -8.05 7.53 -3.55
N THR A 108 -9.04 8.38 -3.33
CA THR A 108 -10.08 8.21 -2.29
C THR A 108 -11.10 7.10 -2.60
N SER A 109 -11.33 6.83 -3.89
CA SER A 109 -12.24 5.77 -4.33
C SER A 109 -11.69 4.36 -4.10
N THR A 110 -12.58 3.37 -4.11
CA THR A 110 -12.16 1.96 -4.05
C THR A 110 -11.30 1.61 -5.26
N PRO A 111 -10.08 1.07 -5.06
CA PRO A 111 -9.20 0.71 -6.16
C PRO A 111 -9.83 -0.33 -7.08
N ARG A 112 -9.72 -0.11 -8.39
CA ARG A 112 -10.25 -1.06 -9.38
C ARG A 112 -9.56 -2.41 -9.29
N SER A 113 -10.25 -3.48 -9.70
CA SER A 113 -9.58 -4.76 -9.88
C SER A 113 -8.47 -4.65 -10.94
N VAL A 114 -7.43 -5.46 -10.81
CA VAL A 114 -6.34 -5.50 -11.81
C VAL A 114 -6.86 -5.70 -13.23
N ARG A 115 -7.89 -6.54 -13.40
CA ARG A 115 -8.50 -6.80 -14.72
C ARG A 115 -9.25 -5.58 -15.28
N ALA A 116 -9.98 -4.86 -14.44
CA ALA A 116 -10.71 -3.66 -14.85
C ALA A 116 -9.73 -2.54 -15.24
N LEU A 117 -8.71 -2.32 -14.41
CA LEU A 117 -7.69 -1.32 -14.70
C LEU A 117 -6.87 -1.67 -15.95
N ALA A 118 -6.54 -2.95 -16.16
CA ALA A 118 -5.83 -3.40 -17.36
C ALA A 118 -6.62 -3.12 -18.65
N ARG A 119 -7.93 -3.39 -18.64
CA ARG A 119 -8.82 -3.07 -19.78
C ARG A 119 -8.85 -1.57 -20.05
N GLN A 120 -9.02 -0.76 -19.01
CA GLN A 120 -9.04 0.70 -19.15
C GLN A 120 -7.74 1.26 -19.72
N LEU A 121 -6.59 0.70 -19.32
CA LEU A 121 -5.28 1.18 -19.75
C LEU A 121 -4.81 0.56 -21.08
N GLY A 122 -5.55 -0.39 -21.65
CA GLY A 122 -5.09 -1.16 -22.82
C GLY A 122 -3.84 -1.98 -22.56
N LEU A 123 -3.67 -2.50 -21.32
CA LEU A 123 -2.49 -3.24 -20.89
C LEU A 123 -2.81 -4.69 -20.52
N ASN A 124 -1.78 -5.52 -20.53
CA ASN A 124 -1.90 -6.88 -20.00
C ASN A 124 -2.12 -6.85 -18.47
N LYS A 125 -3.02 -7.69 -17.97
CA LYS A 125 -3.33 -7.81 -16.53
C LYS A 125 -2.10 -8.10 -15.66
N TYR A 126 -1.15 -8.87 -16.17
CA TYR A 126 0.09 -9.16 -15.44
C TYR A 126 0.99 -7.94 -15.32
N THR A 127 1.00 -7.05 -16.32
CA THR A 127 1.72 -5.77 -16.26
C THR A 127 1.14 -4.89 -15.16
N VAL A 128 -0.18 -4.73 -15.11
CA VAL A 128 -0.86 -3.92 -14.09
C VAL A 128 -0.66 -4.53 -12.70
N TRP A 129 -0.73 -5.85 -12.58
CA TRP A 129 -0.46 -6.53 -11.31
C TRP A 129 0.99 -6.30 -10.83
N ARG A 130 1.96 -6.45 -11.72
CA ARG A 130 3.39 -6.18 -11.41
C ARG A 130 3.61 -4.72 -11.02
N TRP A 131 2.97 -3.78 -11.70
CA TRP A 131 3.04 -2.37 -11.35
C TRP A 131 2.45 -2.10 -9.96
N ARG A 132 1.33 -2.74 -9.62
CA ARG A 132 0.74 -2.63 -8.29
C ARG A 132 1.69 -3.18 -7.23
N MET A 133 2.25 -4.35 -7.43
CA MET A 133 3.22 -4.93 -6.49
C MET A 133 4.48 -4.08 -6.36
N LEU A 134 4.95 -3.49 -7.46
CA LEU A 134 6.09 -2.58 -7.48
C LEU A 134 5.77 -1.30 -6.68
N ALA A 135 4.62 -0.68 -6.91
CA ALA A 135 4.19 0.48 -6.15
C ALA A 135 4.13 0.19 -4.64
N LEU A 136 3.60 -0.98 -4.27
CA LEU A 136 3.54 -1.42 -2.88
C LEU A 136 4.91 -1.65 -2.26
N SER A 137 5.90 -2.09 -3.04
CA SER A 137 7.28 -2.21 -2.54
C SER A 137 7.98 -0.86 -2.36
N ILE A 138 7.55 0.18 -3.09
CA ILE A 138 8.05 1.55 -2.91
C ILE A 138 7.39 2.22 -1.69
N ILE A 139 6.12 1.96 -1.46
CA ILE A 139 5.37 2.44 -0.28
C ILE A 139 5.93 1.75 0.99
N GLN A 140 7.24 1.66 1.11
CA GLN A 140 7.88 1.01 2.23
C GLN A 140 7.77 1.85 3.50
N HIS A 141 7.53 1.12 4.56
CA HIS A 141 7.80 1.39 5.97
C HIS A 141 7.87 2.88 6.33
N ARG A 142 6.71 3.50 6.51
CA ARG A 142 6.65 4.52 7.54
C ARG A 142 6.92 3.78 8.85
N GLU A 143 8.02 4.11 9.48
CA GLU A 143 8.21 3.77 10.88
C GLU A 143 7.01 4.30 11.64
N ALA A 144 6.42 3.47 12.49
CA ALA A 144 5.32 3.91 13.31
C ALA A 144 5.82 5.11 14.12
N THR A 145 5.14 6.23 14.00
CA THR A 145 5.41 7.39 14.85
C THR A 145 5.19 6.96 16.30
N ALA A 146 6.08 7.36 17.20
CA ALA A 146 5.89 7.08 18.63
C ALA A 146 4.48 7.54 19.06
N PHE A 147 3.81 6.70 19.80
CA PHE A 147 2.49 7.00 20.36
C PHE A 147 2.61 7.94 21.56
N SER A 148 1.50 8.60 21.92
CA SER A 148 1.46 9.50 23.06
C SER A 148 0.09 9.51 23.76
N GLY A 149 0.10 9.75 25.05
CA GLY A 149 -1.13 9.91 25.84
C GLY A 149 -2.00 8.65 25.88
N ILE A 150 -3.27 8.78 25.50
CA ILE A 150 -4.22 7.64 25.49
C ILE A 150 -4.05 6.83 24.21
N ILE A 151 -3.68 5.58 24.37
CA ILE A 151 -3.39 4.62 23.29
C ILE A 151 -4.45 3.53 23.30
N GLU A 152 -5.07 3.29 22.17
CA GLU A 152 -6.06 2.22 21.96
C GLU A 152 -5.41 1.06 21.23
N ALA A 153 -5.63 -0.17 21.66
CA ALA A 153 -5.16 -1.37 21.00
C ALA A 153 -6.20 -2.48 20.98
N ASP A 154 -6.31 -3.16 19.83
CA ASP A 154 -7.16 -4.33 19.64
C ASP A 154 -6.70 -5.09 18.37
N GLU A 155 -7.15 -6.33 18.17
CA GLU A 155 -6.88 -7.10 16.97
C GLU A 155 -8.12 -7.31 16.12
N THR A 156 -7.95 -7.13 14.81
CA THR A 156 -8.87 -7.69 13.82
C THR A 156 -8.28 -8.92 13.14
N TYR A 157 -9.10 -9.71 12.47
CA TYR A 157 -8.69 -11.00 11.94
C TYR A 157 -8.90 -11.12 10.44
N GLN A 158 -7.83 -11.48 9.74
CA GLN A 158 -7.87 -11.78 8.32
C GLN A 158 -7.75 -13.30 8.11
N ARG A 159 -8.70 -13.87 7.37
CA ARG A 159 -8.61 -15.29 7.00
C ARG A 159 -7.37 -15.56 6.15
N GLU A 160 -6.61 -16.60 6.49
CA GLU A 160 -5.48 -17.05 5.68
C GLU A 160 -5.92 -17.33 4.24
N SER A 161 -5.11 -16.89 3.28
CA SER A 161 -5.34 -17.12 1.85
C SER A 161 -4.08 -17.63 1.18
N ARG A 162 -4.18 -18.81 0.59
CA ARG A 162 -3.09 -19.48 -0.14
C ARG A 162 -3.16 -19.21 -1.66
N LYS A 163 -3.77 -18.12 -2.07
CA LYS A 163 -3.84 -17.74 -3.49
C LYS A 163 -2.45 -17.73 -4.13
N GLY A 164 -2.33 -18.42 -5.26
CA GLY A 164 -1.06 -18.58 -6.00
C GLY A 164 -0.07 -19.57 -5.38
N SER A 165 -0.45 -20.29 -4.30
CA SER A 165 0.31 -21.44 -3.82
C SER A 165 0.10 -22.62 -4.77
N ARG A 166 1.16 -23.38 -5.00
CA ARG A 166 1.14 -24.62 -5.78
C ARG A 166 1.29 -25.87 -4.89
N GLU A 167 1.13 -25.73 -3.57
CA GLU A 167 1.33 -26.83 -2.61
C GLU A 167 0.39 -28.01 -2.92
N TRP A 168 -0.90 -27.75 -3.14
CA TRP A 168 -1.85 -28.79 -3.52
C TRP A 168 -1.52 -29.43 -4.88
N VAL A 169 -1.09 -28.65 -5.86
CA VAL A 169 -0.68 -29.17 -7.17
C VAL A 169 0.52 -30.10 -7.02
N ARG A 170 1.49 -29.73 -6.18
CA ARG A 170 2.66 -30.58 -5.91
C ARG A 170 2.25 -31.85 -5.16
N HIS A 171 1.41 -31.73 -4.13
CA HIS A 171 0.92 -32.89 -3.39
C HIS A 171 0.19 -33.87 -4.30
N PHE A 172 -0.69 -33.39 -5.20
CA PHE A 172 -1.38 -34.29 -6.13
C PHE A 172 -0.47 -34.92 -7.18
N ALA A 173 0.61 -34.23 -7.57
CA ALA A 173 1.57 -34.80 -8.49
C ALA A 173 2.45 -35.87 -7.85
N ASP A 174 2.74 -35.76 -6.56
CA ASP A 174 3.58 -36.69 -5.80
C ASP A 174 3.10 -36.78 -4.34
N PRO A 175 2.02 -37.53 -4.07
CA PRO A 175 1.46 -37.64 -2.72
C PRO A 175 2.36 -38.35 -1.72
N GLN A 176 3.30 -39.17 -2.20
CA GLN A 176 4.18 -39.97 -1.33
C GLN A 176 5.31 -39.10 -0.74
N ASN A 177 5.86 -38.18 -1.52
CA ASN A 177 7.02 -37.33 -1.09
C ASN A 177 6.61 -35.92 -0.69
N VAL A 178 5.45 -35.42 -1.15
CA VAL A 178 4.97 -34.09 -0.84
C VAL A 178 3.80 -34.18 0.14
N PRO A 179 3.97 -33.70 1.40
CA PRO A 179 2.91 -33.79 2.40
C PRO A 179 1.69 -32.99 2.01
N GLN A 180 0.53 -33.44 2.46
CA GLN A 180 -0.72 -32.72 2.28
C GLN A 180 -0.63 -31.34 2.95
N PRO A 181 -1.00 -30.25 2.23
CA PRO A 181 -1.05 -28.94 2.84
C PRO A 181 -1.99 -28.89 4.04
N PRO A 182 -1.62 -28.24 5.14
CA PRO A 182 -2.34 -28.33 6.40
C PRO A 182 -3.74 -27.72 6.35
N ARG A 183 -3.99 -26.79 5.42
CA ARG A 183 -5.32 -26.18 5.26
C ARG A 183 -6.13 -26.92 4.20
N PRO A 184 -7.33 -27.42 4.55
CA PRO A 184 -8.26 -28.04 3.59
C PRO A 184 -8.62 -27.08 2.44
N ARG A 185 -8.84 -27.60 1.26
CA ARG A 185 -9.43 -26.84 0.15
C ARG A 185 -10.89 -26.58 0.41
N TRP A 186 -11.47 -25.60 -0.29
CA TRP A 186 -12.90 -25.34 -0.20
C TRP A 186 -13.74 -26.58 -0.54
N GLU A 187 -13.34 -27.33 -1.55
CA GLU A 187 -13.97 -28.58 -1.99
C GLU A 187 -14.02 -29.64 -0.87
N ASP A 188 -12.95 -29.72 -0.05
CA ASP A 188 -12.89 -30.69 1.06
C ASP A 188 -13.97 -30.43 2.14
N PHE A 189 -14.41 -29.16 2.30
CA PHE A 189 -15.51 -28.84 3.21
C PHE A 189 -16.84 -29.39 2.71
N THR A 190 -17.05 -29.40 1.40
CA THR A 190 -18.27 -29.95 0.78
C THR A 190 -18.22 -31.47 0.69
N THR A 191 -17.11 -32.03 0.18
CA THR A 191 -16.99 -33.45 -0.09
C THR A 191 -16.74 -34.31 1.15
N LYS A 192 -16.03 -33.77 2.17
CA LYS A 192 -15.68 -34.47 3.41
C LYS A 192 -16.55 -34.05 4.59
N GLY A 193 -17.58 -33.23 4.38
CA GLY A 193 -18.48 -32.77 5.45
C GLY A 193 -17.76 -31.94 6.54
N LEU A 194 -16.60 -31.38 6.25
CA LEU A 194 -15.84 -30.59 7.22
C LEU A 194 -16.58 -29.29 7.55
N LYS A 195 -16.79 -29.03 8.83
CA LYS A 195 -17.37 -27.77 9.28
C LYS A 195 -16.30 -26.66 9.37
N MET A 196 -16.60 -25.50 8.82
CA MET A 196 -15.77 -24.31 9.06
C MET A 196 -15.90 -23.92 10.52
N MET A 197 -14.76 -23.80 11.21
CA MET A 197 -14.72 -23.29 12.57
C MET A 197 -15.22 -21.84 12.58
N ARG A 198 -16.19 -21.55 13.44
CA ARG A 198 -16.63 -20.18 13.72
C ARG A 198 -15.70 -19.57 14.76
N GLY A 199 -15.54 -18.25 14.72
CA GLY A 199 -14.68 -17.52 15.67
C GLY A 199 -13.19 -17.69 15.36
N LEU A 200 -12.39 -17.60 16.40
CA LEU A 200 -10.93 -17.63 16.31
C LEU A 200 -10.42 -19.03 15.99
N SER A 201 -9.95 -19.22 14.79
CA SER A 201 -9.34 -20.47 14.33
C SER A 201 -7.87 -20.26 13.98
N LYS A 202 -7.09 -21.36 13.94
CA LYS A 202 -5.68 -21.34 13.50
C LYS A 202 -5.48 -20.80 12.07
N TRP A 203 -6.56 -20.62 11.30
CA TRP A 203 -6.56 -20.08 9.95
C TRP A 203 -6.88 -18.58 9.88
N GLN A 204 -7.06 -17.95 11.01
CA GLN A 204 -7.23 -16.51 11.11
C GLN A 204 -5.93 -15.87 11.58
N LEU A 205 -5.48 -14.89 10.82
CA LEU A 205 -4.26 -14.15 11.08
C LEU A 205 -4.62 -12.89 11.87
N PRO A 206 -4.04 -12.69 13.04
CA PRO A 206 -4.27 -11.48 13.81
C PRO A 206 -3.58 -10.29 13.14
N ILE A 207 -4.29 -9.18 13.11
CA ILE A 207 -3.77 -7.88 12.68
C ILE A 207 -3.94 -6.95 13.85
N LEU A 208 -2.82 -6.68 14.52
CA LEU A 208 -2.75 -5.70 15.58
C LEU A 208 -3.03 -4.31 15.01
N THR A 209 -3.93 -3.61 15.66
CA THR A 209 -4.25 -2.22 15.36
C THR A 209 -4.05 -1.39 16.62
N VAL A 210 -3.22 -0.36 16.52
CA VAL A 210 -2.95 0.57 17.61
C VAL A 210 -3.20 1.98 17.10
N ALA A 211 -3.80 2.82 17.93
CA ALA A 211 -4.03 4.23 17.61
C ALA A 211 -3.95 5.09 18.87
N ASP A 212 -3.40 6.28 18.77
CA ASP A 212 -3.49 7.30 19.83
C ASP A 212 -4.45 8.43 19.47
N ARG A 213 -4.62 9.35 20.40
CA ARG A 213 -5.44 10.55 20.20
C ARG A 213 -4.76 11.61 19.32
N GLY A 214 -3.43 11.56 19.20
CA GLY A 214 -2.64 12.45 18.35
C GLY A 214 -2.69 12.08 16.88
N GLY A 215 -3.23 10.90 16.53
CA GLY A 215 -3.37 10.41 15.16
C GLY A 215 -2.25 9.46 14.72
N ALA A 216 -1.32 9.10 15.61
CA ALA A 216 -0.40 7.99 15.37
C ALA A 216 -1.19 6.67 15.30
N ARG A 217 -0.77 5.79 14.40
CA ARG A 217 -1.45 4.51 14.18
C ARG A 217 -0.49 3.47 13.66
N LEU A 218 -0.76 2.22 14.03
CA LEU A 218 -0.07 1.03 13.54
C LEU A 218 -1.10 -0.01 13.14
N LEU A 219 -0.94 -0.58 11.95
CA LEU A 219 -1.59 -1.81 11.55
C LEU A 219 -0.49 -2.81 11.19
N GLN A 220 -0.46 -3.95 11.89
CA GLN A 220 0.59 -4.94 11.68
C GLN A 220 0.03 -6.36 11.77
N ARG A 221 0.31 -7.18 10.76
CA ARG A 221 0.04 -8.61 10.86
C ARG A 221 0.99 -9.24 11.87
N LEU A 222 0.42 -9.93 12.84
CA LEU A 222 1.18 -10.73 13.80
C LEU A 222 1.25 -12.21 13.38
N PRO A 223 2.31 -12.93 13.75
CA PRO A 223 2.40 -14.38 13.53
C PRO A 223 1.40 -15.16 14.39
N ASN A 224 1.12 -14.68 15.60
CA ASN A 224 0.19 -15.26 16.57
C ASN A 224 -0.27 -14.19 17.57
N ARG A 225 -1.09 -14.59 18.57
CA ARG A 225 -1.65 -13.72 19.63
C ARG A 225 -0.95 -13.90 20.98
N GLN A 226 0.23 -14.47 21.01
CA GLN A 226 0.95 -14.64 22.28
C GLN A 226 1.38 -13.29 22.83
N SER A 227 1.37 -13.15 24.18
CA SER A 227 1.75 -11.92 24.87
C SER A 227 3.12 -11.42 24.44
N ALA A 228 4.12 -12.30 24.34
CA ALA A 228 5.45 -11.96 23.86
C ALA A 228 5.50 -11.42 22.42
N THR A 229 4.52 -11.78 21.58
CA THR A 229 4.41 -11.25 20.21
C THR A 229 3.81 -9.84 20.21
N LEU A 230 2.80 -9.62 21.03
CA LEU A 230 2.18 -8.30 21.24
C LEU A 230 3.19 -7.34 21.87
N GLU A 231 3.87 -7.78 22.92
CA GLU A 231 4.91 -7.01 23.63
C GLU A 231 6.00 -6.55 22.65
N ARG A 232 6.62 -7.45 21.91
CA ARG A 232 7.63 -7.10 20.89
C ARG A 232 7.14 -6.10 19.85
N ALA A 233 5.86 -6.13 19.50
CA ALA A 233 5.28 -5.23 18.51
C ALA A 233 4.94 -3.84 19.09
N MET A 234 4.58 -3.78 20.37
CA MET A 234 4.03 -2.57 21.00
C MET A 234 5.05 -1.84 21.89
N GLU A 235 5.84 -2.56 22.68
CA GLU A 235 6.77 -1.99 23.67
C GLU A 235 7.68 -0.89 23.08
N PRO A 236 8.32 -1.06 21.91
CA PRO A 236 9.20 -0.04 21.34
C PRO A 236 8.50 1.29 21.00
N LEU A 237 7.16 1.29 20.95
CA LEU A 237 6.34 2.42 20.50
C LEU A 237 5.61 3.10 21.67
N MET A 238 5.62 2.51 22.87
CA MET A 238 4.86 2.94 24.03
C MET A 238 5.69 3.84 24.94
N PRO A 239 5.34 5.12 25.12
CA PRO A 239 5.97 5.96 26.14
C PRO A 239 5.50 5.56 27.54
N LYS A 240 6.34 5.77 28.54
CA LYS A 240 6.06 5.35 29.94
C LYS A 240 4.91 6.12 30.60
N ASP A 241 4.59 7.29 30.10
CA ASP A 241 3.48 8.15 30.57
C ASP A 241 2.17 7.90 29.81
N ALA A 242 2.12 6.87 28.96
CA ALA A 242 0.90 6.52 28.23
C ALA A 242 -0.10 5.72 29.06
N VAL A 243 -1.37 5.80 28.67
CA VAL A 243 -2.45 4.96 29.17
C VAL A 243 -2.90 4.04 28.04
N LEU A 244 -2.80 2.73 28.23
CA LEU A 244 -3.26 1.73 27.27
C LEU A 244 -4.73 1.37 27.50
N CYS A 245 -5.57 1.54 26.49
CA CYS A 245 -6.95 1.08 26.47
C CYS A 245 -7.09 -0.17 25.59
N SER A 246 -7.67 -1.24 26.12
CA SER A 246 -7.98 -2.45 25.35
C SER A 246 -9.25 -3.15 25.81
N ASP A 247 -9.65 -4.24 25.13
CA ASP A 247 -10.79 -5.08 25.48
C ASP A 247 -10.57 -6.00 26.70
N GLY A 248 -9.38 -5.92 27.33
CA GLY A 248 -9.02 -6.70 28.50
C GLY A 248 -8.44 -8.09 28.18
N ALA A 249 -8.03 -8.38 26.95
CA ALA A 249 -7.32 -9.59 26.65
C ALA A 249 -5.96 -9.64 27.40
N ASN A 250 -5.63 -10.80 27.99
CA ASN A 250 -4.45 -10.98 28.88
C ASN A 250 -3.14 -10.49 28.25
N GLY A 251 -2.98 -10.56 26.94
CA GLY A 251 -1.79 -10.09 26.24
C GLY A 251 -1.51 -8.60 26.45
N TYR A 252 -2.54 -7.77 26.50
CA TYR A 252 -2.41 -6.32 26.73
C TYR A 252 -2.08 -5.99 28.18
N ALA A 253 -2.62 -6.75 29.14
CA ALA A 253 -2.23 -6.61 30.53
C ALA A 253 -0.73 -6.89 30.74
N THR A 254 -0.19 -7.91 30.06
CA THR A 254 1.27 -8.22 30.05
C THR A 254 2.06 -7.06 29.44
N VAL A 255 1.65 -6.55 28.28
CA VAL A 255 2.33 -5.41 27.61
C VAL A 255 2.39 -4.20 28.54
N ALA A 256 1.26 -3.86 29.19
CA ALA A 256 1.19 -2.72 30.09
C ALA A 256 2.07 -2.91 31.34
N ALA A 257 2.05 -4.10 31.93
CA ALA A 257 2.88 -4.44 33.10
C ALA A 257 4.37 -4.36 32.79
N THR A 258 4.81 -4.94 31.66
CA THR A 258 6.21 -4.90 31.19
C THR A 258 6.66 -3.47 30.87
N GLY A 259 5.80 -2.70 30.20
CA GLY A 259 6.07 -1.30 29.85
C GLY A 259 5.99 -0.34 31.05
N GLY A 260 5.43 -0.77 32.17
CA GLY A 260 5.19 0.07 33.34
C GLY A 260 4.16 1.19 33.07
N ILE A 261 3.19 0.95 32.20
CA ILE A 261 2.14 1.92 31.80
C ILE A 261 0.79 1.53 32.41
N GLU A 262 -0.08 2.52 32.60
CA GLU A 262 -1.44 2.29 33.06
C GLU A 262 -2.26 1.53 32.00
N HIS A 263 -3.06 0.54 32.45
CA HIS A 263 -3.94 -0.24 31.57
C HIS A 263 -5.39 -0.06 31.98
N VAL A 264 -6.20 0.50 31.10
CA VAL A 264 -7.62 0.67 31.26
C VAL A 264 -8.39 -0.33 30.39
N VAL A 265 -9.06 -1.26 31.05
CA VAL A 265 -9.93 -2.24 30.35
C VAL A 265 -11.26 -1.59 30.01
N VAL A 266 -11.64 -1.68 28.75
CA VAL A 266 -12.91 -1.12 28.23
C VAL A 266 -13.88 -2.26 27.94
N GLY A 267 -15.12 -2.12 28.43
CA GLY A 267 -16.15 -3.14 28.22
C GLY A 267 -16.60 -3.24 26.76
N THR A 268 -16.98 -4.45 26.35
CA THR A 268 -17.50 -4.73 25.00
C THR A 268 -19.03 -4.58 24.90
N LYS A 269 -19.75 -4.59 26.04
CA LYS A 269 -21.20 -4.49 26.07
C LYS A 269 -21.65 -3.03 25.86
N PRO A 270 -22.87 -2.82 25.31
CA PRO A 270 -23.49 -1.51 25.30
C PRO A 270 -23.53 -0.88 26.71
N GLY A 271 -23.19 0.40 26.81
CA GLY A 271 -23.10 1.12 28.09
C GLY A 271 -21.78 0.99 28.84
N THR A 272 -20.92 0.01 28.49
CA THR A 272 -19.58 -0.17 29.09
C THR A 272 -18.42 0.15 28.13
N ARG A 273 -18.73 0.67 26.94
CA ARG A 273 -17.75 0.96 25.87
C ARG A 273 -16.89 2.18 26.12
N VAL A 274 -17.22 2.95 27.13
CA VAL A 274 -16.46 4.13 27.57
C VAL A 274 -16.29 4.03 29.08
N THR A 275 -15.05 4.11 29.55
CA THR A 275 -14.67 4.12 30.95
C THR A 275 -14.21 5.52 31.34
N ALA A 276 -14.60 6.02 32.50
CA ALA A 276 -14.28 7.37 33.03
C ALA A 276 -14.49 8.51 31.99
N GLY A 277 -15.48 8.37 31.11
CA GLY A 277 -15.87 9.40 30.14
C GLY A 277 -14.91 9.58 28.94
N CYS A 278 -13.68 9.08 29.01
CA CYS A 278 -12.68 9.32 27.97
C CYS A 278 -11.98 8.05 27.45
N TYR A 279 -11.92 6.98 28.22
CA TYR A 279 -11.24 5.76 27.81
C TYR A 279 -12.15 4.87 26.98
N HIS A 280 -11.75 4.57 25.77
CA HIS A 280 -12.48 3.72 24.81
C HIS A 280 -11.53 3.19 23.74
N ILE A 281 -11.99 2.26 22.90
CA ILE A 281 -11.28 1.70 21.74
C ILE A 281 -11.98 2.02 20.41
N GLN A 282 -12.69 3.13 20.31
CA GLN A 282 -13.51 3.43 19.14
C GLN A 282 -12.68 3.86 17.93
N ASN A 283 -11.49 4.46 18.14
CA ASN A 283 -10.60 4.80 17.03
C ASN A 283 -10.06 3.53 16.37
N VAL A 284 -9.65 2.53 17.17
CA VAL A 284 -9.23 1.22 16.67
C VAL A 284 -10.39 0.52 15.97
N ASN A 285 -11.59 0.51 16.53
CA ASN A 285 -12.78 -0.04 15.89
C ASN A 285 -13.08 0.64 14.53
N SER A 286 -12.90 1.96 14.44
CA SER A 286 -13.03 2.70 13.19
C SER A 286 -11.96 2.28 12.18
N LEU A 287 -10.73 2.03 12.62
CA LEU A 287 -9.66 1.51 11.75
C LEU A 287 -9.95 0.08 11.27
N HIS A 288 -10.51 -0.79 12.13
CA HIS A 288 -10.99 -2.12 11.74
C HIS A 288 -12.05 -2.03 10.63
N ALA A 289 -13.04 -1.18 10.79
CA ALA A 289 -14.08 -0.97 9.77
C ALA A 289 -13.48 -0.45 8.43
N ARG A 290 -12.49 0.44 8.50
CA ARG A 290 -11.77 0.93 7.32
C ARG A 290 -10.93 -0.18 6.67
N TYR A 291 -10.27 -0.99 7.47
CA TYR A 291 -9.52 -2.14 6.99
C TYR A 291 -10.44 -3.14 6.28
N ASP A 292 -11.55 -3.52 6.89
CA ASP A 292 -12.52 -4.45 6.32
C ASP A 292 -13.10 -3.93 5.00
N LYS A 293 -13.50 -2.66 4.96
CA LYS A 293 -13.98 -2.01 3.74
C LYS A 293 -12.92 -2.00 2.65
N PHE A 294 -11.67 -1.74 3.01
CA PHE A 294 -10.55 -1.71 2.07
C PHE A 294 -10.20 -3.10 1.54
N ILE A 295 -10.13 -4.13 2.40
CA ILE A 295 -9.66 -5.47 2.03
C ILE A 295 -10.71 -6.31 1.29
N LYS A 296 -11.99 -6.07 1.55
CA LYS A 296 -13.13 -6.83 1.01
C LYS A 296 -13.13 -6.96 -0.52
N PRO A 297 -12.90 -5.91 -1.33
CA PRO A 297 -12.89 -5.99 -2.78
C PRO A 297 -11.80 -6.90 -3.36
N PHE A 298 -10.74 -7.18 -2.61
CA PHE A 298 -9.68 -8.09 -3.03
C PHE A 298 -9.99 -9.56 -2.82
N CYS A 299 -11.14 -9.88 -2.20
CA CYS A 299 -11.61 -11.25 -1.95
C CYS A 299 -10.55 -12.11 -1.24
N GLY A 300 -9.90 -11.58 -0.22
CA GLY A 300 -8.81 -12.24 0.51
C GLY A 300 -7.50 -12.28 -0.30
N PRO A 301 -6.66 -11.27 -0.22
CA PRO A 301 -5.34 -11.30 -0.83
C PRO A 301 -4.50 -12.46 -0.29
N ALA A 302 -3.53 -12.93 -1.08
CA ALA A 302 -2.63 -13.99 -0.61
C ALA A 302 -1.93 -13.55 0.69
N THR A 303 -1.90 -14.42 1.68
CA THR A 303 -1.30 -14.13 3.01
C THR A 303 0.14 -13.62 2.92
N LYS A 304 0.92 -14.14 1.96
CA LYS A 304 2.29 -13.67 1.73
C LYS A 304 2.39 -12.19 1.33
N ASN A 305 1.31 -11.63 0.78
CA ASN A 305 1.26 -10.22 0.36
C ASN A 305 0.47 -9.34 1.34
N LEU A 306 -0.06 -9.90 2.43
CA LEU A 306 -0.99 -9.19 3.32
C LEU A 306 -0.37 -7.93 3.91
N ASN A 307 0.89 -7.98 4.32
CA ASN A 307 1.60 -6.80 4.83
C ASN A 307 1.65 -5.65 3.80
N LEU A 308 1.83 -5.96 2.51
CA LEU A 308 1.81 -4.95 1.45
C LEU A 308 0.43 -4.28 1.33
N TYR A 309 -0.67 -5.03 1.53
CA TYR A 309 -2.02 -4.46 1.53
C TYR A 309 -2.29 -3.61 2.76
N ILE A 310 -1.76 -4.01 3.91
CA ILE A 310 -1.82 -3.20 5.14
C ILE A 310 -1.09 -1.87 4.91
N ARG A 311 0.14 -1.90 4.40
CA ARG A 311 0.91 -0.68 4.06
C ARG A 311 0.21 0.19 3.01
N TRP A 312 -0.48 -0.43 2.06
CA TRP A 312 -1.30 0.30 1.10
C TRP A 312 -2.44 1.07 1.79
N LEU A 313 -3.15 0.45 2.72
CA LEU A 313 -4.17 1.14 3.50
C LEU A 313 -3.56 2.30 4.30
N GLU A 314 -2.46 2.06 5.01
CA GLU A 314 -1.76 3.09 5.78
C GLU A 314 -1.34 4.28 4.91
N ALA A 315 -0.78 4.02 3.72
CA ALA A 315 -0.42 5.06 2.76
C ALA A 315 -1.62 5.92 2.35
N ARG A 316 -2.77 5.28 2.09
CA ARG A 316 -4.03 5.99 1.78
C ARG A 316 -4.53 6.82 2.95
N LEU A 317 -4.48 6.27 4.17
CA LEU A 317 -4.87 6.97 5.40
C LEU A 317 -3.94 8.14 5.72
N ALA A 318 -2.68 8.05 5.29
CA ALA A 318 -1.68 9.11 5.43
C ALA A 318 -1.74 10.16 4.31
N GLY A 319 -2.60 9.97 3.30
CA GLY A 319 -2.71 10.89 2.17
C GLY A 319 -1.52 10.90 1.23
N ILE A 320 -0.73 9.79 1.17
CA ILE A 320 0.39 9.69 0.23
C ILE A 320 -0.14 9.79 -1.19
N GLY A 321 0.42 10.71 -1.96
CA GLY A 321 0.04 10.95 -3.34
C GLY A 321 0.79 10.07 -4.35
N PRO A 322 0.27 9.95 -5.58
CA PRO A 322 0.94 9.19 -6.65
C PRO A 322 2.33 9.74 -7.01
N THR A 323 2.50 11.05 -6.91
CA THR A 323 3.76 11.74 -7.20
C THR A 323 4.83 11.46 -6.14
N ASP A 324 4.43 11.33 -4.87
CA ASP A 324 5.34 10.98 -3.78
C ASP A 324 5.97 9.60 -4.00
N VAL A 325 5.19 8.64 -4.52
CA VAL A 325 5.70 7.30 -4.88
C VAL A 325 6.71 7.37 -6.03
N ILE A 326 6.49 8.26 -7.01
CA ILE A 326 7.45 8.44 -8.11
C ILE A 326 8.75 9.09 -7.61
N ARG A 327 8.65 10.04 -6.70
CA ARG A 327 9.83 10.70 -6.09
C ARG A 327 10.62 9.74 -5.20
N ALA A 328 9.94 8.90 -4.43
CA ALA A 328 10.55 7.92 -3.54
C ALA A 328 11.09 6.66 -4.27
N SER A 329 10.89 6.55 -5.57
CA SER A 329 11.26 5.33 -6.35
C SER A 329 12.81 5.22 -6.68
#